data_1bfe40c800badb46e2a8976d1f591ef9
#
_entry.id   1bfe40c800badb46e2a8976d1f591ef9
#
_cell.length_a   1.000
_cell.length_b   1.000
_cell.length_c   1.000
_cell.angle_alpha   90.00
_cell.angle_beta   90.00
_cell.angle_gamma   90.00
#
_symmetry.space_group_name_H-M   'P 1'
#
loop_
_entity.id
_entity.type
_entity.pdbx_description
1 polymer ?
#
loop_
_entity_poly.entity_id
_entity_poly.type
_entity_poly.pdbx_seq_one_letter_code
_entity_poly.pdbx_strand_id
1 'polypeptide(L)'
;MMTRQEYAATGDVLYSGTAKNGLRIRVLPKTGFSGFYAVFATDYGGTYRRFTLDGTDYDTPAGVAHYLEHKMFDLPDGDSALSLLSRNGADPNAFTSSDVTCYYFRCTHLFEENLRLLLHFVSTPYFTDETVQKEQGIIGQETRMGEDSPGSANYYSLLKLLYKNHPIREKVIGSVESIAEITAETLYTCHRAFYIPANMVLCVAGDVDPDRVLAIAEEILPQEAGTVPTVDFGEAEDLLPAGTRTSLEMPVSIPQFLIGAKLRPEEKGPALFRQQLVASLALRLLAGPSAPFYNRLYAEGLINRSFDADADFSTGVGTVIIGGESRDPEAVYDALLKEVARVGKEGIDEKLFERSLRSGIGGALRSMEDFDDVCVNLALDEFDGFCYLDYPAVMASIRREECEAFLRETLKPDRLAMSVVTGGGAAGTESPSGEGEGA
;
A
#
# COMPACT_ATOMS: atom_id res chain seq x y z
N MET A 1 -3.68 -25.50 -17.66
CA MET A 1 -3.22 -24.92 -18.96
C MET A 1 -3.27 -23.42 -18.80
N MET A 2 -2.17 -22.73 -19.11
CA MET A 2 -2.08 -21.26 -19.00
C MET A 2 -2.82 -20.60 -20.18
N THR A 3 -3.59 -19.57 -19.90
CA THR A 3 -4.24 -18.72 -20.92
C THR A 3 -3.27 -17.63 -21.35
N ARG A 4 -3.12 -17.41 -22.66
CA ARG A 4 -2.22 -16.41 -23.24
C ARG A 4 -3.01 -15.17 -23.65
N GLN A 5 -2.57 -13.97 -23.20
CA GLN A 5 -3.14 -12.68 -23.56
C GLN A 5 -2.04 -11.71 -24.02
N GLU A 6 -2.26 -11.03 -25.14
CA GLU A 6 -1.35 -10.02 -25.68
C GLU A 6 -1.82 -8.62 -25.31
N TYR A 7 -0.87 -7.77 -24.92
CA TYR A 7 -1.10 -6.37 -24.56
C TYR A 7 -0.42 -5.44 -25.57
N ALA A 8 -1.21 -4.88 -26.46
CA ALA A 8 -0.69 -4.07 -27.59
C ALA A 8 0.05 -2.81 -27.15
N ALA A 9 -0.26 -2.26 -25.97
CA ALA A 9 0.36 -1.04 -25.48
C ALA A 9 1.83 -1.23 -25.11
N THR A 10 2.20 -2.41 -24.57
CA THR A 10 3.56 -2.75 -24.15
C THR A 10 4.25 -3.74 -25.09
N GLY A 11 3.48 -4.45 -25.90
CA GLY A 11 3.95 -5.60 -26.69
C GLY A 11 4.13 -6.87 -25.87
N ASP A 12 3.72 -6.86 -24.60
CA ASP A 12 3.86 -7.99 -23.69
C ASP A 12 2.83 -9.09 -23.93
N VAL A 13 3.19 -10.29 -23.49
CA VAL A 13 2.32 -11.47 -23.46
C VAL A 13 2.24 -11.95 -22.02
N LEU A 14 1.07 -11.84 -21.42
CA LEU A 14 0.80 -12.39 -20.08
C LEU A 14 0.23 -13.81 -20.20
N TYR A 15 0.79 -14.73 -19.45
CA TYR A 15 0.24 -16.06 -19.23
C TYR A 15 -0.42 -16.11 -17.87
N SER A 16 -1.71 -16.43 -17.86
CA SER A 16 -2.54 -16.52 -16.66
C SER A 16 -3.05 -17.93 -16.46
N GLY A 17 -2.98 -18.45 -15.27
CA GLY A 17 -3.46 -19.79 -14.95
C GLY A 17 -3.83 -19.93 -13.48
N THR A 18 -4.52 -21.04 -13.20
CA THR A 18 -4.82 -21.47 -11.83
C THR A 18 -4.30 -22.90 -11.70
N ALA A 19 -3.46 -23.15 -10.70
CA ALA A 19 -2.97 -24.49 -10.37
C ALA A 19 -4.10 -25.35 -9.80
N LYS A 20 -3.90 -26.68 -9.71
CA LYS A 20 -4.92 -27.61 -9.20
C LYS A 20 -5.39 -27.34 -7.78
N ASN A 21 -4.51 -26.75 -6.98
CA ASN A 21 -4.78 -26.36 -5.61
C ASN A 21 -5.40 -24.95 -5.46
N GLY A 22 -5.82 -24.31 -6.57
CA GLY A 22 -6.46 -23.01 -6.54
C GLY A 22 -5.51 -21.80 -6.59
N LEU A 23 -4.18 -22.01 -6.54
CA LEU A 23 -3.22 -20.90 -6.65
C LEU A 23 -3.35 -20.21 -8.01
N ARG A 24 -3.51 -18.90 -7.99
CA ARG A 24 -3.47 -18.05 -9.19
C ARG A 24 -2.02 -17.77 -9.57
N ILE A 25 -1.71 -17.93 -10.87
CA ILE A 25 -0.36 -17.74 -11.40
C ILE A 25 -0.41 -16.77 -12.57
N ARG A 26 0.50 -15.80 -12.56
CA ARG A 26 0.72 -14.81 -13.63
C ARG A 26 2.18 -14.85 -14.03
N VAL A 27 2.44 -15.10 -15.31
CA VAL A 27 3.82 -15.14 -15.84
C VAL A 27 3.93 -14.19 -17.00
N LEU A 28 4.92 -13.31 -16.92
CA LEU A 28 5.27 -12.31 -17.94
C LEU A 28 6.64 -12.65 -18.54
N PRO A 29 6.71 -13.51 -19.58
CA PRO A 29 7.97 -13.87 -20.19
C PRO A 29 8.63 -12.66 -20.85
N LYS A 30 9.90 -12.43 -20.53
CA LYS A 30 10.73 -11.34 -21.07
C LYS A 30 11.96 -11.96 -21.76
N THR A 31 11.74 -12.48 -22.97
CA THR A 31 12.77 -13.21 -23.71
C THR A 31 14.01 -12.37 -23.94
N GLY A 32 15.18 -12.95 -23.64
CA GLY A 32 16.48 -12.32 -23.82
C GLY A 32 16.92 -11.37 -22.68
N PHE A 33 16.11 -11.21 -21.64
CA PHE A 33 16.53 -10.53 -20.43
C PHE A 33 17.26 -11.50 -19.50
N SER A 34 18.29 -11.00 -18.82
CA SER A 34 19.06 -11.78 -17.82
C SER A 34 18.51 -11.70 -16.41
N GLY A 35 17.59 -10.79 -16.14
CA GLY A 35 16.96 -10.60 -14.85
C GLY A 35 15.69 -11.43 -14.71
N PHE A 36 15.43 -11.89 -13.49
CA PHE A 36 14.20 -12.61 -13.10
C PHE A 36 13.67 -11.95 -11.83
N TYR A 37 12.34 -11.89 -11.73
CA TYR A 37 11.63 -11.49 -10.53
C TYR A 37 10.50 -12.46 -10.24
N ALA A 38 10.29 -12.77 -8.97
CA ALA A 38 9.16 -13.57 -8.53
C ALA A 38 8.61 -12.97 -7.24
N VAL A 39 7.28 -12.76 -7.18
CA VAL A 39 6.54 -12.39 -5.98
C VAL A 39 5.47 -13.43 -5.68
N PHE A 40 5.41 -13.87 -4.43
CA PHE A 40 4.41 -14.76 -3.89
C PHE A 40 3.66 -14.02 -2.79
N ALA A 41 2.41 -13.65 -3.07
CA ALA A 41 1.60 -12.76 -2.24
C ALA A 41 0.40 -13.50 -1.66
N THR A 42 -0.02 -13.09 -0.46
CA THR A 42 -1.27 -13.53 0.18
C THR A 42 -2.19 -12.34 0.42
N ASP A 43 -3.51 -12.52 0.20
CA ASP A 43 -4.56 -11.56 0.56
C ASP A 43 -4.75 -11.59 2.08
N TYR A 44 -3.76 -11.03 2.78
CA TYR A 44 -3.67 -10.93 4.23
C TYR A 44 -2.73 -9.80 4.63
N GLY A 45 -3.23 -8.84 5.38
CA GLY A 45 -2.47 -7.68 5.85
C GLY A 45 -2.90 -7.23 7.24
N GLY A 46 -2.39 -6.07 7.66
CA GLY A 46 -2.55 -5.56 9.02
C GLY A 46 -4.00 -5.33 9.49
N THR A 47 -4.96 -5.22 8.56
CA THR A 47 -6.37 -5.01 8.87
C THR A 47 -7.17 -6.30 9.07
N TYR A 48 -6.61 -7.46 8.72
CA TYR A 48 -7.28 -8.77 8.77
C TYR A 48 -7.22 -9.39 10.18
N ARG A 49 -7.64 -8.64 11.18
CA ARG A 49 -7.54 -9.02 12.59
C ARG A 49 -8.65 -9.96 13.03
N ARG A 50 -9.89 -9.68 12.62
CA ARG A 50 -11.08 -10.48 12.98
C ARG A 50 -11.53 -11.28 11.78
N PHE A 51 -11.62 -12.58 11.95
CA PHE A 51 -12.05 -13.49 10.88
C PHE A 51 -12.69 -14.76 11.43
N THR A 52 -13.52 -15.39 10.60
CA THR A 52 -14.13 -16.69 10.87
C THR A 52 -13.49 -17.73 9.96
N LEU A 53 -12.92 -18.78 10.56
CA LEU A 53 -12.36 -19.95 9.86
C LEU A 53 -13.04 -21.21 10.39
N ASP A 54 -13.58 -22.05 9.50
CA ASP A 54 -14.26 -23.30 9.83
C ASP A 54 -15.32 -23.17 10.96
N GLY A 55 -16.04 -22.04 10.96
CA GLY A 55 -17.08 -21.72 11.93
C GLY A 55 -16.59 -21.26 13.29
N THR A 56 -15.29 -21.01 13.44
CA THR A 56 -14.67 -20.45 14.64
C THR A 56 -14.25 -19.00 14.39
N ASP A 57 -14.66 -18.10 15.28
CA ASP A 57 -14.30 -16.68 15.22
C ASP A 57 -12.97 -16.45 15.94
N TYR A 58 -12.11 -15.66 15.28
CA TYR A 58 -10.81 -15.25 15.80
C TYR A 58 -10.73 -13.73 15.86
N ASP A 59 -10.14 -13.20 16.93
CA ASP A 59 -9.72 -11.80 17.07
C ASP A 59 -8.25 -11.80 17.46
N THR A 60 -7.40 -11.29 16.58
CA THR A 60 -5.95 -11.35 16.72
C THR A 60 -5.37 -9.99 17.06
N PRO A 61 -4.23 -9.92 17.78
CA PRO A 61 -3.58 -8.67 18.11
C PRO A 61 -3.21 -7.85 16.87
N ALA A 62 -3.22 -6.52 16.97
CA ALA A 62 -2.67 -5.66 15.92
C ALA A 62 -1.17 -5.95 15.74
N GLY A 63 -0.71 -5.97 14.48
CA GLY A 63 0.68 -6.27 14.16
C GLY A 63 0.96 -7.71 13.77
N VAL A 64 0.00 -8.63 13.92
CA VAL A 64 0.22 -10.07 13.69
C VAL A 64 0.63 -10.38 12.24
N ALA A 65 0.09 -9.68 11.24
CA ALA A 65 0.45 -9.91 9.83
C ALA A 65 1.91 -9.55 9.56
N HIS A 66 2.36 -8.40 10.03
CA HIS A 66 3.75 -7.95 9.92
C HIS A 66 4.70 -8.86 10.75
N TYR A 67 4.26 -9.26 11.93
CA TYR A 67 5.01 -10.21 12.76
C TYR A 67 5.20 -11.55 12.04
N LEU A 68 4.13 -12.03 11.41
CA LEU A 68 4.18 -13.28 10.64
C LEU A 68 5.13 -13.16 9.45
N GLU A 69 5.16 -12.01 8.76
CA GLU A 69 6.11 -11.75 7.68
C GLU A 69 7.56 -11.98 8.13
N HIS A 70 7.98 -11.37 9.26
CA HIS A 70 9.32 -11.57 9.84
C HIS A 70 9.59 -13.03 10.14
N LYS A 71 8.64 -13.71 10.78
CA LYS A 71 8.81 -15.09 11.24
C LYS A 71 8.81 -16.13 10.13
N MET A 72 8.27 -15.83 8.95
CA MET A 72 8.29 -16.76 7.84
C MET A 72 9.69 -17.04 7.30
N PHE A 73 10.66 -16.18 7.56
CA PHE A 73 12.05 -16.41 7.13
C PHE A 73 12.83 -17.39 8.02
N ASP A 74 12.34 -17.75 9.19
CA ASP A 74 12.98 -18.71 10.08
C ASP A 74 12.82 -20.14 9.56
N LEU A 75 13.90 -20.91 9.56
CA LEU A 75 13.91 -22.31 9.15
C LEU A 75 14.18 -23.25 10.34
N PRO A 76 13.70 -24.51 10.27
CA PRO A 76 13.86 -25.48 11.39
C PRO A 76 15.29 -25.80 11.79
N ASP A 77 16.25 -25.64 10.88
CA ASP A 77 17.68 -25.89 11.08
C ASP A 77 18.42 -24.69 11.70
N GLY A 78 17.69 -23.60 11.96
CA GLY A 78 18.24 -22.37 12.53
C GLY A 78 18.89 -21.43 11.49
N ASP A 79 18.80 -21.76 10.20
CA ASP A 79 19.16 -20.85 9.09
C ASP A 79 18.00 -19.91 8.76
N SER A 80 18.20 -18.99 7.85
CA SER A 80 17.19 -18.04 7.35
C SER A 80 17.01 -18.20 5.85
N ALA A 81 15.75 -18.21 5.40
CA ALA A 81 15.43 -18.23 3.98
C ALA A 81 16.03 -17.03 3.22
N LEU A 82 16.13 -15.83 3.86
CA LEU A 82 16.85 -14.68 3.30
C LEU A 82 18.31 -15.00 3.02
N SER A 83 19.00 -15.66 3.99
CA SER A 83 20.40 -16.05 3.84
C SER A 83 20.60 -17.08 2.74
N LEU A 84 19.67 -18.05 2.59
CA LEU A 84 19.76 -19.07 1.56
C LEU A 84 19.55 -18.47 0.16
N LEU A 85 18.55 -17.60 -0.03
CA LEU A 85 18.30 -16.87 -1.27
C LEU A 85 19.51 -16.02 -1.64
N SER A 86 20.07 -15.27 -0.67
CA SER A 86 21.25 -14.44 -0.91
C SER A 86 22.49 -15.26 -1.29
N ARG A 87 22.70 -16.46 -0.70
CA ARG A 87 23.77 -17.38 -1.10
C ARG A 87 23.60 -17.89 -2.54
N ASN A 88 22.36 -18.01 -3.00
CA ASN A 88 22.05 -18.33 -4.40
C ASN A 88 22.16 -17.10 -5.32
N GLY A 89 22.61 -15.95 -4.83
CA GLY A 89 22.76 -14.73 -5.61
C GLY A 89 21.45 -14.00 -5.92
N ALA A 90 20.40 -14.29 -5.15
CA ALA A 90 19.17 -13.53 -5.19
C ALA A 90 19.21 -12.34 -4.20
N ASP A 91 18.40 -11.33 -4.47
CA ASP A 91 18.08 -10.20 -3.61
C ASP A 91 16.64 -10.35 -3.11
N PRO A 92 16.44 -11.02 -1.94
CA PRO A 92 15.13 -11.29 -1.39
C PRO A 92 14.65 -10.15 -0.50
N ASN A 93 13.33 -9.97 -0.45
CA ASN A 93 12.69 -9.08 0.51
C ASN A 93 11.22 -9.48 0.73
N ALA A 94 10.53 -8.79 1.65
CA ALA A 94 9.10 -8.90 1.88
C ALA A 94 8.53 -7.54 2.31
N PHE A 95 7.21 -7.41 2.28
CA PHE A 95 6.50 -6.31 2.89
C PHE A 95 5.08 -6.72 3.28
N THR A 96 4.57 -6.08 4.31
CA THR A 96 3.17 -6.17 4.75
C THR A 96 2.51 -4.80 4.67
N SER A 97 1.38 -4.73 3.98
CA SER A 97 0.51 -3.55 3.94
C SER A 97 -0.73 -3.74 4.82
N SER A 98 -1.73 -2.89 4.63
CA SER A 98 -3.03 -3.02 5.30
C SER A 98 -3.80 -4.27 4.85
N ASP A 99 -3.60 -4.75 3.63
CA ASP A 99 -4.41 -5.80 2.98
C ASP A 99 -3.61 -6.97 2.40
N VAL A 100 -2.31 -6.85 2.22
CA VAL A 100 -1.49 -7.88 1.57
C VAL A 100 -0.15 -8.06 2.27
N THR A 101 0.38 -9.28 2.20
CA THR A 101 1.78 -9.59 2.51
C THR A 101 2.42 -10.24 1.28
N CYS A 102 3.56 -9.71 0.87
CA CYS A 102 4.32 -10.14 -0.30
C CYS A 102 5.71 -10.61 0.10
N TYR A 103 6.14 -11.74 -0.46
CA TYR A 103 7.50 -12.26 -0.38
C TYR A 103 8.06 -12.33 -1.80
N TYR A 104 9.26 -11.82 -2.03
CA TYR A 104 9.80 -11.74 -3.38
C TYR A 104 11.31 -11.85 -3.42
N PHE A 105 11.81 -12.13 -4.60
CA PHE A 105 13.23 -12.02 -4.89
C PHE A 105 13.46 -11.54 -6.32
N ARG A 106 14.62 -10.91 -6.51
CA ARG A 106 15.22 -10.65 -7.81
C ARG A 106 16.51 -11.45 -7.95
N CYS A 107 16.77 -12.02 -9.13
CA CYS A 107 18.03 -12.73 -9.40
C CYS A 107 18.42 -12.66 -10.89
N THR A 108 19.64 -13.12 -11.22
CA THR A 108 20.12 -13.27 -12.59
C THR A 108 20.53 -14.69 -12.93
N HIS A 109 20.47 -15.60 -11.98
CA HIS A 109 20.78 -17.02 -12.14
C HIS A 109 20.08 -17.83 -11.03
N LEU A 110 20.08 -19.17 -11.16
CA LEU A 110 19.44 -20.10 -10.22
C LEU A 110 17.96 -19.75 -9.95
N PHE A 111 17.25 -19.28 -10.98
CA PHE A 111 15.85 -18.86 -10.82
C PHE A 111 14.96 -19.96 -10.27
N GLU A 112 15.04 -21.20 -10.84
CA GLU A 112 14.17 -22.30 -10.39
C GLU A 112 14.44 -22.71 -8.94
N GLU A 113 15.71 -22.73 -8.54
CA GLU A 113 16.12 -23.04 -7.16
C GLU A 113 15.59 -21.98 -6.18
N ASN A 114 15.71 -20.70 -6.55
CA ASN A 114 15.20 -19.60 -5.76
C ASN A 114 13.66 -19.60 -5.69
N LEU A 115 12.98 -19.89 -6.81
CA LEU A 115 11.52 -20.03 -6.85
C LEU A 115 11.04 -21.17 -5.95
N ARG A 116 11.71 -22.34 -6.00
CA ARG A 116 11.40 -23.47 -5.11
C ARG A 116 11.56 -23.11 -3.66
N LEU A 117 12.64 -22.39 -3.31
CA LEU A 117 12.89 -21.95 -1.95
C LEU A 117 11.83 -20.94 -1.48
N LEU A 118 11.47 -19.95 -2.33
CA LEU A 118 10.41 -18.98 -2.04
C LEU A 118 9.08 -19.68 -1.72
N LEU A 119 8.63 -20.55 -2.61
CA LEU A 119 7.37 -21.29 -2.46
C LEU A 119 7.40 -22.19 -1.20
N HIS A 120 8.54 -22.85 -0.93
CA HIS A 120 8.68 -23.75 0.19
C HIS A 120 8.60 -23.02 1.53
N PHE A 121 9.41 -21.98 1.77
CA PHE A 121 9.43 -21.34 3.08
C PHE A 121 8.13 -20.58 3.39
N VAL A 122 7.50 -19.94 2.38
CA VAL A 122 6.23 -19.26 2.58
C VAL A 122 5.08 -20.23 2.89
N SER A 123 5.14 -21.47 2.38
CA SER A 123 4.11 -22.48 2.64
C SER A 123 4.39 -23.41 3.83
N THR A 124 5.58 -23.32 4.43
CA THR A 124 6.00 -24.25 5.52
C THR A 124 6.42 -23.47 6.75
N PRO A 125 5.47 -23.07 7.61
CA PRO A 125 5.77 -22.23 8.78
C PRO A 125 6.56 -22.99 9.85
N TYR A 126 7.50 -22.29 10.48
CA TYR A 126 8.22 -22.80 11.65
C TYR A 126 8.32 -21.72 12.73
N PHE A 127 7.52 -21.86 13.79
CA PHE A 127 7.48 -20.93 14.91
C PHE A 127 7.66 -21.67 16.23
N THR A 128 8.52 -21.18 17.11
CA THR A 128 8.67 -21.64 18.48
C THR A 128 8.48 -20.46 19.43
N ASP A 129 8.06 -20.73 20.67
CA ASP A 129 7.88 -19.67 21.66
C ASP A 129 9.17 -18.87 21.87
N GLU A 130 10.34 -19.56 21.85
CA GLU A 130 11.65 -18.91 21.99
C GLU A 130 11.93 -17.92 20.83
N THR A 131 11.73 -18.36 19.58
CA THR A 131 12.01 -17.51 18.42
C THR A 131 10.99 -16.37 18.29
N VAL A 132 9.73 -16.61 18.69
CA VAL A 132 8.70 -15.57 18.78
C VAL A 132 9.08 -14.52 19.82
N GLN A 133 9.46 -14.93 21.04
CA GLN A 133 9.85 -13.99 22.09
C GLN A 133 11.08 -13.15 21.71
N LYS A 134 12.03 -13.72 20.99
CA LYS A 134 13.20 -13.00 20.48
C LYS A 134 12.79 -11.91 19.49
N GLU A 135 11.87 -12.22 18.56
CA GLU A 135 11.40 -11.31 17.52
C GLU A 135 10.59 -10.14 18.10
N GLN A 136 9.87 -10.35 19.22
CA GLN A 136 9.17 -9.26 19.92
C GLN A 136 10.09 -8.08 20.27
N GLY A 137 11.35 -8.37 20.62
CA GLY A 137 12.35 -7.33 20.91
C GLY A 137 12.70 -6.50 19.67
N ILE A 138 12.85 -7.16 18.52
CA ILE A 138 13.22 -6.54 17.24
C ILE A 138 12.07 -5.67 16.73
N ILE A 139 10.89 -6.24 16.59
CA ILE A 139 9.68 -5.52 16.12
C ILE A 139 9.30 -4.40 17.10
N GLY A 140 9.50 -4.62 18.42
CA GLY A 140 9.28 -3.57 19.41
C GLY A 140 10.21 -2.36 19.27
N GLN A 141 11.43 -2.53 18.78
CA GLN A 141 12.32 -1.43 18.44
C GLN A 141 11.86 -0.71 17.17
N GLU A 142 11.46 -1.47 16.16
CA GLU A 142 10.92 -0.92 14.90
C GLU A 142 9.63 -0.12 15.15
N THR A 143 8.73 -0.62 15.99
CA THR A 143 7.51 0.09 16.40
C THR A 143 7.84 1.45 17.02
N ARG A 144 8.82 1.51 17.96
CA ARG A 144 9.25 2.78 18.58
C ARG A 144 9.87 3.74 17.56
N MET A 145 10.69 3.24 16.63
CA MET A 145 11.23 4.06 15.53
C MET A 145 10.11 4.65 14.67
N GLY A 146 9.06 3.88 14.40
CA GLY A 146 7.87 4.36 13.69
C GLY A 146 7.04 5.39 14.48
N GLU A 147 7.06 5.33 15.82
CA GLU A 147 6.40 6.31 16.70
C GLU A 147 7.10 7.67 16.67
N ASP A 148 8.43 7.67 16.50
CA ASP A 148 9.23 8.89 16.38
C ASP A 148 9.14 9.56 15.00
N SER A 149 8.44 8.94 14.02
CA SER A 149 8.23 9.48 12.67
C SER A 149 7.04 10.45 12.63
N PRO A 150 7.26 11.77 12.39
CA PRO A 150 6.18 12.75 12.30
C PRO A 150 5.18 12.42 11.17
N GLY A 151 5.68 11.94 10.02
CA GLY A 151 4.84 11.55 8.89
C GLY A 151 3.91 10.39 9.23
N SER A 152 4.44 9.34 9.86
CA SER A 152 3.65 8.18 10.32
C SER A 152 2.62 8.59 11.37
N ALA A 153 3.02 9.40 12.37
CA ALA A 153 2.11 9.89 13.39
C ALA A 153 0.97 10.73 12.79
N ASN A 154 1.28 11.61 11.83
CA ASN A 154 0.31 12.42 11.13
C ASN A 154 -0.69 11.57 10.32
N TYR A 155 -0.18 10.57 9.59
CA TYR A 155 -0.98 9.66 8.77
C TYR A 155 -2.01 8.89 9.61
N TYR A 156 -1.57 8.21 10.67
CA TYR A 156 -2.50 7.45 11.53
C TYR A 156 -3.42 8.37 12.36
N SER A 157 -3.00 9.59 12.68
CA SER A 157 -3.89 10.58 13.28
C SER A 157 -4.99 11.02 12.33
N LEU A 158 -4.68 11.20 11.05
CA LEU A 158 -5.69 11.46 10.02
C LEU A 158 -6.64 10.28 9.86
N LEU A 159 -6.14 9.04 9.79
CA LEU A 159 -7.01 7.87 9.67
C LEU A 159 -7.95 7.70 10.87
N LYS A 160 -7.50 8.03 12.09
CA LYS A 160 -8.35 8.05 13.29
C LYS A 160 -9.41 9.15 13.27
N LEU A 161 -9.14 10.28 12.59
CA LEU A 161 -10.17 11.30 12.34
C LEU A 161 -11.19 10.86 11.29
N LEU A 162 -10.76 10.10 10.28
CA LEU A 162 -11.62 9.66 9.20
C LEU A 162 -12.50 8.49 9.63
N TYR A 163 -11.91 7.44 10.20
CA TYR A 163 -12.55 6.15 10.46
C TYR A 163 -12.88 5.96 11.94
N LYS A 164 -14.09 5.45 12.23
CA LYS A 164 -14.53 5.12 13.60
C LYS A 164 -14.20 3.68 13.98
N ASN A 165 -14.50 2.75 13.10
CA ASN A 165 -14.54 1.31 13.40
C ASN A 165 -13.52 0.52 12.56
N HIS A 166 -13.26 0.96 11.33
CA HIS A 166 -12.44 0.20 10.39
C HIS A 166 -10.98 0.06 10.87
N PRO A 167 -10.39 -1.15 10.83
CA PRO A 167 -9.03 -1.41 11.32
C PRO A 167 -7.92 -0.70 10.51
N ILE A 168 -8.21 -0.09 9.36
CA ILE A 168 -7.27 0.75 8.61
C ILE A 168 -6.65 1.89 9.45
N ARG A 169 -7.33 2.30 10.52
CA ARG A 169 -6.86 3.30 11.47
C ARG A 169 -5.76 2.81 12.42
N GLU A 170 -5.50 1.51 12.44
CA GLU A 170 -4.48 0.88 13.28
C GLU A 170 -3.18 0.73 12.49
N LYS A 171 -2.03 0.80 13.20
CA LYS A 171 -0.74 0.59 12.56
C LYS A 171 -0.58 -0.86 12.11
N VAL A 172 -0.11 -1.08 10.88
CA VAL A 172 0.19 -2.41 10.34
C VAL A 172 1.18 -3.16 11.22
N ILE A 173 2.18 -2.47 11.75
CA ILE A 173 3.18 -3.02 12.67
C ILE A 173 2.63 -3.29 14.07
N GLY A 174 1.45 -2.78 14.42
CA GLY A 174 0.88 -2.83 15.76
C GLY A 174 1.47 -1.82 16.74
N SER A 175 1.26 -2.07 18.04
CA SER A 175 1.90 -1.35 19.15
C SER A 175 2.78 -2.32 19.95
N VAL A 176 3.65 -1.76 20.81
CA VAL A 176 4.50 -2.60 21.71
C VAL A 176 3.64 -3.52 22.58
N GLU A 177 2.48 -3.04 23.03
CA GLU A 177 1.54 -3.82 23.84
C GLU A 177 0.88 -4.91 23.02
N SER A 178 0.38 -4.62 21.81
CA SER A 178 -0.32 -5.62 20.99
C SER A 178 0.63 -6.72 20.49
N ILE A 179 1.87 -6.38 20.10
CA ILE A 179 2.83 -7.39 19.67
C ILE A 179 3.30 -8.29 20.81
N ALA A 180 3.23 -7.83 22.07
CA ALA A 180 3.56 -8.65 23.24
C ALA A 180 2.52 -9.77 23.49
N GLU A 181 1.31 -9.65 22.94
CA GLU A 181 0.26 -10.67 23.02
C GLU A 181 0.38 -11.77 21.94
N ILE A 182 1.26 -11.58 20.95
CA ILE A 182 1.42 -12.50 19.83
C ILE A 182 2.20 -13.74 20.30
N THR A 183 1.65 -14.93 20.04
CA THR A 183 2.21 -16.23 20.37
C THR A 183 2.48 -17.06 19.12
N ALA A 184 3.26 -18.15 19.26
CA ALA A 184 3.44 -19.10 18.17
C ALA A 184 2.10 -19.69 17.68
N GLU A 185 1.15 -19.94 18.57
CA GLU A 185 -0.19 -20.42 18.23
C GLU A 185 -0.97 -19.41 17.39
N THR A 186 -0.90 -18.11 17.74
CA THR A 186 -1.50 -17.02 16.97
C THR A 186 -0.93 -17.00 15.55
N LEU A 187 0.38 -17.09 15.39
CA LEU A 187 1.05 -17.11 14.09
C LEU A 187 0.66 -18.33 13.25
N TYR A 188 0.67 -19.54 13.85
CA TYR A 188 0.19 -20.75 13.16
C TYR A 188 -1.27 -20.64 12.74
N THR A 189 -2.13 -20.03 13.55
CA THR A 189 -3.55 -19.83 13.25
C THR A 189 -3.72 -18.91 12.06
N CYS A 190 -3.03 -17.76 12.03
CA CYS A 190 -3.08 -16.82 10.91
C CYS A 190 -2.48 -17.43 9.63
N HIS A 191 -1.34 -18.15 9.75
CA HIS A 191 -0.76 -18.83 8.58
C HIS A 191 -1.74 -19.86 8.00
N ARG A 192 -2.34 -20.72 8.83
CA ARG A 192 -3.32 -21.72 8.39
C ARG A 192 -4.54 -21.08 7.73
N ALA A 193 -4.96 -19.88 8.20
CA ALA A 193 -6.12 -19.18 7.67
C ALA A 193 -5.85 -18.52 6.31
N PHE A 194 -4.70 -17.89 6.14
CA PHE A 194 -4.47 -16.99 5.01
C PHE A 194 -3.38 -17.42 4.03
N TYR A 195 -2.40 -18.25 4.44
CA TYR A 195 -1.31 -18.74 3.58
C TYR A 195 -1.69 -20.05 2.90
N ILE A 196 -2.84 -20.04 2.25
CA ILE A 196 -3.41 -21.16 1.53
C ILE A 196 -3.44 -20.85 0.03
N PRO A 197 -3.24 -21.85 -0.86
CA PRO A 197 -3.15 -21.59 -2.30
C PRO A 197 -4.33 -20.78 -2.87
N ALA A 198 -5.57 -21.04 -2.43
CA ALA A 198 -6.77 -20.33 -2.89
C ALA A 198 -6.78 -18.84 -2.54
N ASN A 199 -6.01 -18.44 -1.52
CA ASN A 199 -5.89 -17.03 -1.05
C ASN A 199 -4.60 -16.35 -1.52
N MET A 200 -3.81 -17.01 -2.39
CA MET A 200 -2.50 -16.53 -2.79
C MET A 200 -2.38 -16.35 -4.31
N VAL A 201 -1.36 -15.61 -4.72
CA VAL A 201 -0.98 -15.40 -6.11
C VAL A 201 0.53 -15.46 -6.27
N LEU A 202 0.98 -16.09 -7.36
CA LEU A 202 2.38 -16.08 -7.80
C LEU A 202 2.49 -15.29 -9.09
N CYS A 203 3.30 -14.21 -9.09
CA CYS A 203 3.63 -13.45 -10.29
C CYS A 203 5.13 -13.58 -10.58
N VAL A 204 5.47 -13.82 -11.86
CA VAL A 204 6.84 -14.03 -12.31
C VAL A 204 7.10 -13.24 -13.58
N ALA A 205 8.23 -12.52 -13.64
CA ALA A 205 8.76 -11.91 -14.87
C ALA A 205 10.19 -12.36 -15.13
N GLY A 206 10.55 -12.52 -16.41
CA GLY A 206 11.89 -12.91 -16.85
C GLY A 206 11.87 -13.84 -18.06
N ASP A 207 13.03 -14.32 -18.48
CA ASP A 207 13.14 -15.31 -19.58
C ASP A 207 12.81 -16.71 -19.06
N VAL A 208 11.52 -16.95 -18.82
CA VAL A 208 10.98 -18.17 -18.18
C VAL A 208 9.91 -18.83 -19.03
N ASP A 209 9.79 -20.15 -18.91
CA ASP A 209 8.69 -20.93 -19.48
C ASP A 209 7.51 -20.94 -18.50
N PRO A 210 6.32 -20.41 -18.89
CA PRO A 210 5.14 -20.38 -18.04
C PRO A 210 4.68 -21.75 -17.54
N ASP A 211 4.75 -22.78 -18.38
CA ASP A 211 4.35 -24.14 -17.99
C ASP A 211 5.35 -24.73 -16.97
N ARG A 212 6.62 -24.33 -17.04
CA ARG A 212 7.63 -24.72 -16.05
C ARG A 212 7.38 -24.07 -14.69
N VAL A 213 7.02 -22.79 -14.66
CA VAL A 213 6.63 -22.09 -13.42
C VAL A 213 5.42 -22.77 -12.76
N LEU A 214 4.39 -23.08 -13.55
CA LEU A 214 3.21 -23.83 -13.07
C LEU A 214 3.60 -25.20 -12.49
N ALA A 215 4.46 -25.94 -13.18
CA ALA A 215 4.91 -27.27 -12.73
C ALA A 215 5.67 -27.20 -11.40
N ILE A 216 6.54 -26.21 -11.22
CA ILE A 216 7.26 -25.99 -9.95
C ILE A 216 6.28 -25.67 -8.83
N ALA A 217 5.30 -24.80 -9.06
CA ALA A 217 4.29 -24.46 -8.05
C ALA A 217 3.45 -25.70 -7.65
N GLU A 218 3.02 -26.51 -8.62
CA GLU A 218 2.27 -27.75 -8.35
C GLU A 218 3.10 -28.83 -7.64
N GLU A 219 4.43 -28.83 -7.81
CA GLU A 219 5.34 -29.76 -7.15
C GLU A 219 5.59 -29.40 -5.68
N ILE A 220 5.76 -28.09 -5.36
CA ILE A 220 6.20 -27.62 -4.06
C ILE A 220 5.05 -27.36 -3.10
N LEU A 221 3.95 -26.77 -3.60
CA LEU A 221 2.88 -26.29 -2.76
C LEU A 221 1.90 -27.39 -2.31
N PRO A 222 1.19 -27.21 -1.18
CA PRO A 222 0.14 -28.12 -0.74
C PRO A 222 -0.86 -28.41 -1.85
N GLN A 223 -1.34 -29.64 -1.90
CA GLN A 223 -2.31 -30.07 -2.93
C GLN A 223 -3.74 -29.58 -2.65
N GLU A 224 -4.04 -29.24 -1.42
CA GLU A 224 -5.35 -28.72 -1.00
C GLU A 224 -5.41 -27.23 -1.21
N ALA A 225 -6.57 -26.75 -1.69
CA ALA A 225 -6.81 -25.32 -1.91
C ALA A 225 -6.89 -24.51 -0.60
N GLY A 226 -7.42 -25.15 0.45
CA GLY A 226 -7.79 -24.48 1.69
C GLY A 226 -9.14 -23.77 1.58
N THR A 227 -9.63 -23.28 2.73
CA THR A 227 -10.88 -22.50 2.82
C THR A 227 -10.50 -21.06 3.16
N VAL A 228 -10.83 -20.12 2.28
CA VAL A 228 -10.60 -18.69 2.52
C VAL A 228 -11.49 -18.23 3.68
N PRO A 229 -10.94 -17.61 4.74
CA PRO A 229 -11.73 -17.15 5.87
C PRO A 229 -12.62 -15.96 5.49
N THR A 230 -13.69 -15.76 6.26
CA THR A 230 -14.49 -14.53 6.15
C THR A 230 -13.92 -13.50 7.11
N VAL A 231 -13.55 -12.33 6.59
CA VAL A 231 -12.96 -11.24 7.39
C VAL A 231 -14.03 -10.26 7.85
N ASP A 232 -13.95 -9.83 9.10
CA ASP A 232 -14.80 -8.80 9.68
C ASP A 232 -14.02 -7.50 9.88
N PHE A 233 -14.29 -6.51 9.05
CA PHE A 233 -13.71 -5.17 9.15
C PHE A 233 -14.49 -4.22 10.08
N GLY A 234 -15.53 -4.70 10.75
CA GLY A 234 -16.40 -3.93 11.64
C GLY A 234 -17.62 -3.35 10.94
N GLU A 235 -18.28 -2.45 11.65
CA GLU A 235 -19.46 -1.76 11.11
C GLU A 235 -19.10 -0.89 9.91
N ALA A 236 -20.00 -0.83 8.94
CA ALA A 236 -19.81 -0.03 7.74
C ALA A 236 -19.58 1.46 8.08
N GLU A 237 -18.59 2.04 7.46
CA GLU A 237 -18.24 3.46 7.61
C GLU A 237 -19.15 4.33 6.72
N ASP A 238 -19.63 5.44 7.27
CA ASP A 238 -20.23 6.49 6.45
C ASP A 238 -19.13 7.38 5.81
N LEU A 239 -19.51 8.33 4.97
CA LEU A 239 -18.56 9.22 4.31
C LEU A 239 -18.19 10.45 5.14
N LEU A 240 -18.83 10.66 6.29
CA LEU A 240 -18.47 11.75 7.18
C LEU A 240 -17.29 11.32 8.08
N PRO A 241 -16.32 12.20 8.33
CA PRO A 241 -15.22 11.87 9.22
C PRO A 241 -15.71 11.71 10.67
N ALA A 242 -15.01 10.91 11.47
CA ALA A 242 -15.26 10.76 12.90
C ALA A 242 -14.90 12.04 13.69
N GLY A 243 -13.95 12.81 13.16
CA GLY A 243 -13.53 14.11 13.67
C GLY A 243 -12.98 14.97 12.54
N THR A 244 -12.90 16.29 12.73
CA THR A 244 -12.51 17.20 11.64
C THR A 244 -11.11 17.77 11.77
N ARG A 245 -10.54 17.84 13.00
CA ARG A 245 -9.23 18.45 13.26
C ARG A 245 -8.51 17.73 14.38
N THR A 246 -7.19 17.59 14.22
CA THR A 246 -6.26 17.19 15.28
C THR A 246 -4.90 17.84 15.07
N SER A 247 -4.15 18.00 16.15
CA SER A 247 -2.77 18.49 16.11
C SER A 247 -1.90 17.68 17.06
N LEU A 248 -0.68 17.40 16.63
CA LEU A 248 0.36 16.71 17.38
C LEU A 248 1.59 17.61 17.49
N GLU A 249 2.24 17.58 18.64
CA GLU A 249 3.54 18.25 18.82
C GLU A 249 4.67 17.24 18.67
N MET A 250 5.53 17.44 17.67
CA MET A 250 6.71 16.61 17.41
C MET A 250 7.86 17.51 16.92
N PRO A 251 9.13 17.05 16.97
CA PRO A 251 10.28 17.86 16.58
C PRO A 251 10.38 18.04 15.06
N VAL A 252 9.56 18.91 14.50
CA VAL A 252 9.57 19.31 13.08
C VAL A 252 9.93 20.78 12.92
N SER A 253 10.71 21.12 11.88
CA SER A 253 11.10 22.49 11.57
C SER A 253 10.02 23.27 10.84
N ILE A 254 9.21 22.58 10.05
CA ILE A 254 8.06 23.12 9.32
C ILE A 254 6.86 22.23 9.67
N PRO A 255 5.70 22.78 9.98
CA PRO A 255 4.51 21.99 10.22
C PRO A 255 4.19 21.08 9.04
N GLN A 256 3.86 19.81 9.34
CA GLN A 256 3.39 18.82 8.37
C GLN A 256 1.88 18.69 8.51
N PHE A 257 1.17 18.66 7.40
CA PHE A 257 -0.28 18.52 7.41
C PHE A 257 -0.77 17.50 6.42
N LEU A 258 -1.88 16.85 6.75
CA LEU A 258 -2.63 15.96 5.88
C LEU A 258 -4.11 16.31 5.95
N ILE A 259 -4.72 16.54 4.79
CA ILE A 259 -6.16 16.71 4.60
C ILE A 259 -6.69 15.42 4.00
N GLY A 260 -7.73 14.84 4.58
CA GLY A 260 -8.27 13.57 4.11
C GLY A 260 -9.78 13.58 3.93
N ALA A 261 -10.25 12.69 3.05
CA ALA A 261 -11.65 12.37 2.85
C ALA A 261 -11.84 10.88 2.62
N LYS A 262 -12.95 10.33 3.09
CA LYS A 262 -13.35 8.95 2.78
C LYS A 262 -14.00 8.84 1.40
N LEU A 263 -13.72 7.72 0.74
CA LEU A 263 -14.38 7.26 -0.48
C LEU A 263 -15.16 5.96 -0.20
N ARG A 264 -16.16 5.71 -1.01
CA ARG A 264 -16.74 4.38 -1.11
C ARG A 264 -16.17 3.71 -2.35
N PRO A 265 -15.37 2.63 -2.19
CA PRO A 265 -14.90 1.86 -3.32
C PRO A 265 -16.06 1.25 -4.10
N GLU A 266 -15.89 1.18 -5.41
CA GLU A 266 -16.71 0.33 -6.27
C GLU A 266 -16.46 -1.15 -5.96
N GLU A 267 -17.29 -2.03 -6.49
CA GLU A 267 -17.06 -3.48 -6.38
C GLU A 267 -15.76 -3.87 -7.07
N LYS A 268 -15.05 -4.84 -6.50
CA LYS A 268 -13.81 -5.40 -7.07
C LYS A 268 -13.99 -5.74 -8.54
N GLY A 269 -12.96 -5.50 -9.33
CA GLY A 269 -12.95 -5.70 -10.77
C GLY A 269 -12.82 -4.39 -11.56
N PRO A 270 -13.26 -4.36 -12.84
CA PRO A 270 -13.03 -3.23 -13.73
C PRO A 270 -13.60 -1.89 -13.26
N ALA A 271 -14.68 -1.90 -12.45
CA ALA A 271 -15.28 -0.68 -11.90
C ALA A 271 -14.35 -0.03 -10.86
N LEU A 272 -13.82 -0.81 -9.94
CA LEU A 272 -12.84 -0.37 -8.95
C LEU A 272 -11.57 0.15 -9.63
N PHE A 273 -11.05 -0.59 -10.60
CA PHE A 273 -9.86 -0.18 -11.35
C PHE A 273 -10.06 1.18 -12.02
N ARG A 274 -11.20 1.37 -12.70
CA ARG A 274 -11.53 2.66 -13.30
C ARG A 274 -11.62 3.78 -12.24
N GLN A 275 -12.25 3.51 -11.10
CA GLN A 275 -12.37 4.48 -10.01
C GLN A 275 -11.00 4.91 -9.47
N GLN A 276 -10.08 3.96 -9.26
CA GLN A 276 -8.70 4.25 -8.84
C GLN A 276 -7.98 5.16 -9.83
N LEU A 277 -8.09 4.87 -11.13
CA LEU A 277 -7.46 5.66 -12.18
C LEU A 277 -8.08 7.06 -12.32
N VAL A 278 -9.40 7.17 -12.19
CA VAL A 278 -10.10 8.47 -12.16
C VAL A 278 -9.66 9.29 -10.96
N ALA A 279 -9.55 8.68 -9.77
CA ALA A 279 -9.10 9.34 -8.55
C ALA A 279 -7.66 9.87 -8.69
N SER A 280 -6.74 9.02 -9.12
CA SER A 280 -5.33 9.39 -9.35
C SER A 280 -5.20 10.53 -10.36
N LEU A 281 -5.89 10.44 -11.51
CA LEU A 281 -5.86 11.49 -12.52
C LEU A 281 -6.49 12.80 -12.01
N ALA A 282 -7.63 12.74 -11.30
CA ALA A 282 -8.31 13.90 -10.75
C ALA A 282 -7.45 14.64 -9.72
N LEU A 283 -6.79 13.90 -8.82
CA LEU A 283 -5.89 14.48 -7.82
C LEU A 283 -4.64 15.09 -8.46
N ARG A 284 -4.07 14.44 -9.48
CA ARG A 284 -2.98 15.00 -10.28
C ARG A 284 -3.39 16.30 -10.99
N LEU A 285 -4.61 16.39 -11.52
CA LEU A 285 -5.15 17.60 -12.15
C LEU A 285 -5.39 18.72 -11.15
N LEU A 286 -5.76 18.39 -9.91
CA LEU A 286 -5.98 19.35 -8.84
C LEU A 286 -4.66 19.84 -8.22
N ALA A 287 -3.82 18.91 -7.76
CA ALA A 287 -2.71 19.16 -6.83
C ALA A 287 -1.34 18.75 -7.37
N GLY A 288 -1.26 18.14 -8.55
CA GLY A 288 0.03 17.73 -9.13
C GLY A 288 0.91 18.92 -9.55
N PRO A 289 2.23 18.74 -9.75
CA PRO A 289 3.18 19.82 -10.05
C PRO A 289 2.89 20.62 -11.32
N SER A 290 2.05 20.10 -12.23
CA SER A 290 1.60 20.79 -13.44
C SER A 290 0.29 21.57 -13.24
N ALA A 291 -0.38 21.42 -12.11
CA ALA A 291 -1.64 22.07 -11.81
C ALA A 291 -1.45 23.57 -11.48
N PRO A 292 -2.33 24.46 -11.94
CA PRO A 292 -2.26 25.88 -11.59
C PRO A 292 -2.36 26.12 -10.07
N PHE A 293 -3.13 25.31 -9.36
CA PHE A 293 -3.26 25.36 -7.90
C PHE A 293 -1.92 25.12 -7.20
N TYR A 294 -1.24 24.03 -7.55
CA TYR A 294 0.11 23.73 -7.02
C TYR A 294 1.08 24.90 -7.27
N ASN A 295 1.16 25.34 -8.53
CA ASN A 295 2.11 26.38 -8.91
C ASN A 295 1.86 27.71 -8.20
N ARG A 296 0.60 28.07 -7.95
CA ARG A 296 0.24 29.27 -7.20
C ARG A 296 0.70 29.15 -5.74
N LEU A 297 0.34 28.08 -5.04
CA LEU A 297 0.72 27.88 -3.64
C LEU A 297 2.24 27.77 -3.45
N TYR A 298 2.92 27.13 -4.40
CA TYR A 298 4.38 27.03 -4.40
C TYR A 298 5.05 28.41 -4.57
N ALA A 299 4.55 29.22 -5.50
CA ALA A 299 5.05 30.58 -5.72
C ALA A 299 4.80 31.51 -4.55
N GLU A 300 3.69 31.32 -3.82
CA GLU A 300 3.35 32.05 -2.60
C GLU A 300 4.13 31.55 -1.38
N GLY A 301 4.89 30.45 -1.51
CA GLY A 301 5.65 29.84 -0.42
C GLY A 301 4.79 29.15 0.65
N LEU A 302 3.52 28.87 0.32
CA LEU A 302 2.59 28.14 1.19
C LEU A 302 2.84 26.64 1.22
N ILE A 303 3.38 26.08 0.13
CA ILE A 303 3.79 24.67 0.04
C ILE A 303 5.22 24.56 -0.51
N ASN A 304 5.82 23.41 -0.36
CA ASN A 304 7.08 23.04 -0.96
C ASN A 304 6.92 21.74 -1.81
N ARG A 305 8.02 21.08 -2.17
CA ARG A 305 8.01 19.87 -3.02
C ARG A 305 7.47 18.63 -2.32
N SER A 306 7.27 18.66 -1.01
CA SER A 306 6.65 17.57 -0.27
C SER A 306 5.13 17.51 -0.45
N PHE A 307 4.52 18.56 -1.03
CA PHE A 307 3.08 18.61 -1.24
C PHE A 307 2.67 17.65 -2.37
N ASP A 308 1.79 16.72 -2.01
CA ASP A 308 1.27 15.70 -2.91
C ASP A 308 -0.19 15.38 -2.59
N ALA A 309 -0.84 14.64 -3.49
CA ALA A 309 -2.21 14.17 -3.33
C ALA A 309 -2.36 12.78 -3.94
N ASP A 310 -2.91 11.86 -3.16
CA ASP A 310 -3.14 10.49 -3.57
C ASP A 310 -4.48 9.95 -3.05
N ALA A 311 -4.90 8.81 -3.61
CA ALA A 311 -6.07 8.06 -3.17
C ALA A 311 -5.70 6.58 -3.00
N ASP A 312 -5.89 6.08 -1.80
CA ASP A 312 -5.69 4.68 -1.44
C ASP A 312 -7.04 3.94 -1.38
N PHE A 313 -7.07 2.71 -1.91
CA PHE A 313 -8.23 1.83 -1.91
C PHE A 313 -7.80 0.49 -1.33
N SER A 314 -8.15 0.26 -0.10
CA SER A 314 -7.69 -0.90 0.65
C SER A 314 -8.82 -1.47 1.50
N THR A 315 -8.96 -2.80 1.51
CA THR A 315 -9.88 -3.52 2.41
C THR A 315 -11.33 -3.00 2.44
N GLY A 316 -11.87 -2.62 1.29
CA GLY A 316 -13.26 -2.15 1.17
C GLY A 316 -13.49 -0.71 1.61
N VAL A 317 -12.45 0.06 1.88
CA VAL A 317 -12.50 1.49 2.12
C VAL A 317 -11.62 2.25 1.14
N GLY A 318 -11.91 3.52 0.94
CA GLY A 318 -11.07 4.41 0.13
C GLY A 318 -10.78 5.70 0.89
N THR A 319 -9.56 6.20 0.75
CA THR A 319 -9.07 7.40 1.43
C THR A 319 -8.37 8.32 0.43
N VAL A 320 -8.82 9.56 0.30
CA VAL A 320 -8.03 10.62 -0.34
C VAL A 320 -7.19 11.30 0.73
N ILE A 321 -5.92 11.54 0.40
CA ILE A 321 -4.98 12.26 1.24
C ILE A 321 -4.31 13.35 0.40
N ILE A 322 -4.34 14.58 0.89
CA ILE A 322 -3.67 15.74 0.29
C ILE A 322 -2.84 16.42 1.38
N GLY A 323 -1.55 16.57 1.19
CA GLY A 323 -0.74 17.16 2.24
C GLY A 323 0.72 17.38 1.90
N GLY A 324 1.48 17.73 2.92
CA GLY A 324 2.89 18.04 2.82
C GLY A 324 3.32 18.96 3.96
N GLU A 325 4.31 19.81 3.70
CA GLU A 325 4.80 20.81 4.64
C GLU A 325 4.28 22.20 4.28
N SER A 326 3.82 22.93 5.31
CA SER A 326 3.40 24.32 5.19
C SER A 326 3.63 25.08 6.48
N ARG A 327 4.00 26.35 6.38
CA ARG A 327 4.02 27.27 7.53
C ARG A 327 2.63 27.70 7.97
N ASP A 328 1.64 27.56 7.08
CA ASP A 328 0.24 27.88 7.32
C ASP A 328 -0.68 26.82 6.69
N PRO A 329 -0.84 25.65 7.34
CA PRO A 329 -1.71 24.58 6.89
C PRO A 329 -3.18 25.00 6.67
N GLU A 330 -3.70 25.91 7.50
CA GLU A 330 -5.09 26.38 7.38
C GLU A 330 -5.26 27.22 6.11
N ALA A 331 -4.29 28.05 5.73
CA ALA A 331 -4.35 28.78 4.47
C ALA A 331 -4.35 27.83 3.25
N VAL A 332 -3.61 26.70 3.32
CA VAL A 332 -3.62 25.66 2.29
C VAL A 332 -5.00 24.99 2.22
N TYR A 333 -5.58 24.66 3.39
CA TYR A 333 -6.92 24.08 3.48
C TYR A 333 -7.98 24.98 2.84
N ASP A 334 -7.98 26.28 3.19
CA ASP A 334 -8.90 27.27 2.61
C ASP A 334 -8.70 27.44 1.10
N ALA A 335 -7.45 27.42 0.66
CA ALA A 335 -7.12 27.49 -0.77
C ALA A 335 -7.61 26.25 -1.52
N LEU A 336 -7.52 25.06 -0.94
CA LEU A 336 -8.04 23.81 -1.49
C LEU A 336 -9.56 23.89 -1.67
N LEU A 337 -10.32 24.34 -0.67
CA LEU A 337 -11.77 24.50 -0.77
C LEU A 337 -12.17 25.46 -1.90
N LYS A 338 -11.44 26.58 -2.02
CA LYS A 338 -11.67 27.56 -3.10
C LYS A 338 -11.38 26.96 -4.48
N GLU A 339 -10.32 26.17 -4.60
CA GLU A 339 -9.95 25.52 -5.86
C GLU A 339 -10.98 24.45 -6.28
N VAL A 340 -11.42 23.61 -5.33
CA VAL A 340 -12.48 22.61 -5.59
C VAL A 340 -13.78 23.30 -6.05
N ALA A 341 -14.16 24.40 -5.38
CA ALA A 341 -15.33 25.21 -5.78
C ALA A 341 -15.14 25.83 -7.17
N ARG A 342 -13.94 26.31 -7.51
CA ARG A 342 -13.60 26.84 -8.84
C ARG A 342 -13.75 25.74 -9.91
N VAL A 343 -13.13 24.57 -9.68
CA VAL A 343 -13.24 23.43 -10.60
C VAL A 343 -14.70 23.03 -10.80
N GLY A 344 -15.48 22.99 -9.72
CA GLY A 344 -16.93 22.69 -9.82
C GLY A 344 -17.74 23.67 -10.64
N LYS A 345 -17.28 24.94 -10.76
CA LYS A 345 -17.96 26.00 -11.50
C LYS A 345 -17.42 26.20 -12.92
N GLU A 346 -16.11 26.14 -13.09
CA GLU A 346 -15.41 26.50 -14.32
C GLU A 346 -14.90 25.28 -15.10
N GLY A 347 -14.85 24.10 -14.45
CA GLY A 347 -14.26 22.90 -15.00
C GLY A 347 -12.73 22.90 -14.95
N ILE A 348 -12.17 21.82 -15.47
CA ILE A 348 -10.72 21.59 -15.64
C ILE A 348 -10.32 22.03 -17.07
N ASP A 349 -9.18 22.68 -17.20
CA ASP A 349 -8.64 23.06 -18.51
C ASP A 349 -8.36 21.82 -19.37
N GLU A 350 -8.88 21.82 -20.62
CA GLU A 350 -8.77 20.68 -21.53
C GLU A 350 -7.32 20.31 -21.85
N LYS A 351 -6.44 21.30 -22.04
CA LYS A 351 -5.02 21.06 -22.36
C LYS A 351 -4.27 20.48 -21.17
N LEU A 352 -4.66 20.90 -19.94
CA LEU A 352 -4.10 20.32 -18.72
C LEU A 352 -4.54 18.87 -18.60
N PHE A 353 -5.82 18.57 -18.83
CA PHE A 353 -6.37 17.22 -18.81
C PHE A 353 -5.64 16.31 -19.80
N GLU A 354 -5.59 16.67 -21.09
CA GLU A 354 -4.91 15.87 -22.11
C GLU A 354 -3.42 15.60 -21.79
N ARG A 355 -2.72 16.63 -21.31
CA ARG A 355 -1.31 16.50 -20.95
C ARG A 355 -1.12 15.57 -19.75
N SER A 356 -1.93 15.69 -18.73
CA SER A 356 -1.87 14.86 -17.52
C SER A 356 -2.23 13.41 -17.83
N LEU A 357 -3.23 13.18 -18.67
CA LEU A 357 -3.62 11.86 -19.17
C LEU A 357 -2.45 11.17 -19.89
N ARG A 358 -1.83 11.84 -20.87
CA ARG A 358 -0.67 11.31 -21.60
C ARG A 358 0.52 11.07 -20.69
N SER A 359 0.76 11.95 -19.73
CA SER A 359 1.83 11.78 -18.74
C SER A 359 1.59 10.57 -17.82
N GLY A 360 0.33 10.33 -17.41
CA GLY A 360 -0.06 9.14 -16.64
C GLY A 360 0.21 7.85 -17.40
N ILE A 361 -0.27 7.78 -18.66
CA ILE A 361 -0.04 6.61 -19.53
C ILE A 361 1.48 6.38 -19.72
N GLY A 362 2.25 7.43 -20.05
CA GLY A 362 3.69 7.31 -20.25
C GLY A 362 4.46 6.94 -18.97
N GLY A 363 3.96 7.33 -17.80
CA GLY A 363 4.48 6.89 -16.50
C GLY A 363 4.27 5.40 -16.29
N ALA A 364 3.05 4.93 -16.45
CA ALA A 364 2.70 3.53 -16.30
C ALA A 364 3.47 2.61 -17.27
N LEU A 365 3.59 3.01 -18.53
CA LEU A 365 4.37 2.24 -19.51
C LEU A 365 5.85 2.09 -19.10
N ARG A 366 6.43 3.10 -18.45
CA ARG A 366 7.80 3.00 -17.91
C ARG A 366 7.88 2.08 -16.69
N SER A 367 6.92 2.17 -15.76
CA SER A 367 6.86 1.25 -14.62
C SER A 367 6.69 -0.21 -15.06
N MET A 368 5.98 -0.47 -16.16
CA MET A 368 5.83 -1.83 -16.72
C MET A 368 7.12 -2.41 -17.32
N GLU A 369 8.18 -1.60 -17.52
CA GLU A 369 9.52 -2.09 -17.90
C GLU A 369 10.31 -2.61 -16.69
N ASP A 370 9.97 -2.19 -15.47
CA ASP A 370 10.57 -2.69 -14.23
C ASP A 370 9.83 -3.96 -13.77
N PHE A 371 10.60 -5.02 -13.53
CA PHE A 371 10.03 -6.33 -13.18
C PHE A 371 9.43 -6.34 -11.77
N ASP A 372 10.03 -5.55 -10.86
CA ASP A 372 9.54 -5.40 -9.49
C ASP A 372 8.15 -4.72 -9.53
N ASP A 373 8.06 -3.56 -10.19
CA ASP A 373 6.82 -2.79 -10.31
C ASP A 373 5.71 -3.60 -10.99
N VAL A 374 5.98 -4.21 -12.14
CA VAL A 374 4.95 -4.91 -12.89
C VAL A 374 4.46 -6.17 -12.17
N CYS A 375 5.35 -6.96 -11.54
CA CYS A 375 4.94 -8.18 -10.84
C CYS A 375 4.20 -7.89 -9.55
N VAL A 376 4.64 -6.90 -8.78
CA VAL A 376 3.94 -6.49 -7.55
C VAL A 376 2.55 -5.96 -7.89
N ASN A 377 2.43 -5.04 -8.86
CA ASN A 377 1.12 -4.54 -9.25
C ASN A 377 0.21 -5.63 -9.82
N LEU A 378 0.73 -6.57 -10.64
CA LEU A 378 -0.05 -7.73 -11.10
C LEU A 378 -0.55 -8.60 -9.95
N ALA A 379 0.25 -8.74 -8.88
CA ALA A 379 -0.15 -9.52 -7.72
C ALA A 379 -1.25 -8.81 -6.90
N LEU A 380 -1.11 -7.52 -6.65
CA LEU A 380 -2.08 -6.71 -5.93
C LEU A 380 -3.42 -6.64 -6.67
N ASP A 381 -3.36 -6.30 -7.96
CA ASP A 381 -4.53 -6.16 -8.83
C ASP A 381 -5.32 -7.48 -9.00
N GLU A 382 -4.63 -8.62 -8.91
CA GLU A 382 -5.26 -9.93 -8.96
C GLU A 382 -6.23 -10.16 -7.79
N PHE A 383 -5.91 -9.65 -6.60
CA PHE A 383 -6.81 -9.72 -5.45
C PHE A 383 -8.02 -8.82 -5.62
N ASP A 384 -7.91 -7.76 -6.42
CA ASP A 384 -9.00 -6.84 -6.72
C ASP A 384 -9.75 -7.18 -8.03
N GLY A 385 -9.32 -8.22 -8.74
CA GLY A 385 -10.03 -8.77 -9.91
C GLY A 385 -9.85 -7.95 -11.18
N PHE A 386 -8.70 -7.28 -11.36
CA PHE A 386 -8.32 -6.60 -12.61
C PHE A 386 -6.85 -6.86 -12.95
N CYS A 387 -6.32 -6.24 -13.98
CA CYS A 387 -4.96 -6.47 -14.45
C CYS A 387 -4.24 -5.15 -14.70
N TYR A 388 -3.07 -4.98 -14.09
CA TYR A 388 -2.23 -3.78 -14.25
C TYR A 388 -1.90 -3.44 -15.71
N LEU A 389 -1.74 -4.45 -16.57
CA LEU A 389 -1.43 -4.24 -17.98
C LEU A 389 -2.58 -3.59 -18.78
N ASP A 390 -3.80 -3.55 -18.24
CA ASP A 390 -4.93 -2.83 -18.82
C ASP A 390 -4.89 -1.31 -18.52
N TYR A 391 -4.00 -0.85 -17.64
CA TYR A 391 -3.87 0.55 -17.23
C TYR A 391 -3.87 1.54 -18.41
N PRO A 392 -3.03 1.38 -19.46
CA PRO A 392 -2.99 2.34 -20.56
C PRO A 392 -4.33 2.47 -21.29
N ALA A 393 -5.03 1.36 -21.48
CA ALA A 393 -6.31 1.32 -22.20
C ALA A 393 -7.43 1.95 -21.35
N VAL A 394 -7.53 1.61 -20.07
CA VAL A 394 -8.53 2.17 -19.15
C VAL A 394 -8.28 3.67 -18.96
N MET A 395 -7.03 4.07 -18.70
CA MET A 395 -6.64 5.47 -18.53
C MET A 395 -7.00 6.30 -19.77
N ALA A 396 -6.71 5.81 -20.98
CA ALA A 396 -7.04 6.50 -22.24
C ALA A 396 -8.55 6.70 -22.46
N SER A 397 -9.39 5.93 -21.77
CA SER A 397 -10.85 6.02 -21.87
C SER A 397 -11.50 6.96 -20.85
N ILE A 398 -10.72 7.49 -19.89
CA ILE A 398 -11.23 8.41 -18.85
C ILE A 398 -11.60 9.76 -19.51
N ARG A 399 -12.73 10.30 -19.09
CA ARG A 399 -13.20 11.61 -19.53
C ARG A 399 -12.97 12.66 -18.45
N ARG A 400 -12.75 13.90 -18.86
CA ARG A 400 -12.51 15.04 -17.97
C ARG A 400 -13.63 15.20 -16.93
N GLU A 401 -14.89 15.03 -17.37
CA GLU A 401 -16.08 15.17 -16.53
C GLU A 401 -16.12 14.17 -15.37
N GLU A 402 -15.49 13.01 -15.52
CA GLU A 402 -15.36 12.01 -14.44
C GLU A 402 -14.40 12.51 -13.35
N CYS A 403 -13.29 13.13 -13.72
CA CYS A 403 -12.37 13.76 -12.78
C CYS A 403 -13.01 14.95 -12.05
N GLU A 404 -13.77 15.79 -12.78
CA GLU A 404 -14.50 16.93 -12.20
C GLU A 404 -15.58 16.46 -11.21
N ALA A 405 -16.32 15.40 -11.56
CA ALA A 405 -17.31 14.79 -10.68
C ALA A 405 -16.67 14.21 -9.43
N PHE A 406 -15.57 13.46 -9.59
CA PHE A 406 -14.81 12.89 -8.46
C PHE A 406 -14.38 13.97 -7.46
N LEU A 407 -13.75 15.05 -7.91
CA LEU A 407 -13.30 16.14 -7.03
C LEU A 407 -14.49 16.80 -6.31
N ARG A 408 -15.56 17.11 -7.03
CA ARG A 408 -16.76 17.77 -6.48
C ARG A 408 -17.47 16.89 -5.43
N GLU A 409 -17.53 15.58 -5.67
CA GLU A 409 -18.29 14.66 -4.81
C GLU A 409 -17.47 14.20 -3.60
N THR A 410 -16.17 14.09 -3.74
CA THR A 410 -15.27 13.61 -2.68
C THR A 410 -14.83 14.75 -1.75
N LEU A 411 -14.35 15.86 -2.29
CA LEU A 411 -13.73 16.94 -1.51
C LEU A 411 -14.76 17.99 -1.03
N LYS A 412 -15.88 17.53 -0.47
CA LYS A 412 -16.89 18.39 0.16
C LYS A 412 -16.41 18.87 1.53
N PRO A 413 -16.68 20.14 1.92
CA PRO A 413 -16.21 20.70 3.20
C PRO A 413 -16.60 19.88 4.43
N ASP A 414 -17.79 19.25 4.42
CA ASP A 414 -18.32 18.40 5.50
C ASP A 414 -17.70 17.00 5.55
N ARG A 415 -16.95 16.60 4.51
CA ARG A 415 -16.26 15.31 4.42
C ARG A 415 -14.77 15.37 4.71
N LEU A 416 -14.21 16.59 4.83
CA LEU A 416 -12.79 16.78 5.04
C LEU A 416 -12.42 16.78 6.51
N ALA A 417 -11.30 16.10 6.81
CA ALA A 417 -10.60 16.20 8.07
C ALA A 417 -9.16 16.65 7.84
N MET A 418 -8.54 17.28 8.82
CA MET A 418 -7.13 17.66 8.75
C MET A 418 -6.39 17.30 10.03
N SER A 419 -5.24 16.66 9.86
CA SER A 419 -4.27 16.37 10.90
C SER A 419 -3.01 17.21 10.65
N VAL A 420 -2.46 17.80 11.72
CA VAL A 420 -1.27 18.66 11.65
C VAL A 420 -0.26 18.22 12.68
N VAL A 421 1.00 18.11 12.27
CA VAL A 421 2.14 17.98 13.19
C VAL A 421 2.88 19.32 13.25
N THR A 422 3.01 19.87 14.44
CA THR A 422 3.71 21.15 14.67
C THR A 422 4.97 20.95 15.51
N GLY A 423 5.98 21.79 15.30
CA GLY A 423 7.11 21.88 16.22
C GLY A 423 6.64 22.42 17.57
N GLY A 424 7.02 21.77 18.66
CA GLY A 424 6.82 22.33 20.00
C GLY A 424 7.41 23.73 20.04
N GLY A 425 6.60 24.75 20.38
CA GLY A 425 7.08 26.12 20.51
C GLY A 425 8.26 26.16 21.46
N ALA A 426 9.42 26.56 20.98
CA ALA A 426 10.48 27.00 21.85
C ALA A 426 9.87 28.13 22.70
N ALA A 427 9.59 27.85 23.98
CA ALA A 427 9.25 28.86 24.94
C ALA A 427 10.26 30.00 24.77
N GLY A 428 9.76 31.19 24.50
CA GLY A 428 10.57 32.35 24.18
C GLY A 428 11.77 32.47 25.13
N THR A 429 12.95 32.36 24.57
CA THR A 429 14.13 32.90 25.20
C THR A 429 13.94 34.43 25.16
N GLU A 430 13.35 34.99 26.20
CA GLU A 430 13.51 36.39 26.54
C GLU A 430 15.02 36.66 26.57
N SER A 431 15.48 37.44 25.64
CA SER A 431 16.81 38.03 25.70
C SER A 431 16.90 38.87 26.97
N PRO A 432 17.88 38.64 27.84
CA PRO A 432 18.08 39.55 28.93
C PRO A 432 18.49 40.91 28.35
N SER A 433 17.61 41.92 28.55
CA SER A 433 17.91 43.32 28.33
C SER A 433 19.17 43.67 29.14
N GLY A 434 20.27 43.88 28.44
CA GLY A 434 21.46 44.47 29.03
C GLY A 434 21.17 45.90 29.40
N GLU A 435 20.95 46.16 30.66
CA GLU A 435 21.15 47.49 31.24
C GLU A 435 22.63 47.64 31.49
N GLY A 436 23.22 48.59 30.79
CA GLY A 436 24.52 49.13 31.11
C GLY A 436 24.40 50.18 32.18
N GLU A 437 25.24 50.14 33.17
CA GLU A 437 25.78 51.24 33.97
C GLU A 437 27.25 50.86 34.20
N GLY A 438 28.27 51.59 33.83
CA GLY A 438 28.63 52.96 34.14
C GLY A 438 29.48 52.99 35.43
N ALA A 439 30.80 52.83 35.31
CA ALA A 439 31.84 53.53 36.09
C ALA A 439 33.23 53.09 35.59
#